data_ea2ac5f4455d2d154bf0987b5e5274d8
#
_entry.id   ea2ac5f4455d2d154bf0987b5e5274d8
#
_cell.length_a   1.000
_cell.length_b   1.000
_cell.length_c   1.000
_cell.angle_alpha   90.00
_cell.angle_beta   90.00
_cell.angle_gamma   90.00
#
_symmetry.space_group_name_H-M   'P 1'
#
loop_
_entity.id
_entity.type
_entity.pdbx_description
1 polymer ?
#
loop_
_entity_poly.entity_id
_entity_poly.type
_entity_poly.pdbx_seq_one_letter_code
_entity_poly.pdbx_strand_id
1 'polypeptide(L)' 'MSERQVLANQGRILRNQAKLLANQQKLDQLLQNQKDIKANQRSILTNQRKLDRVLRNQRRIEANQGKILANQRRILAK' A
#
# COMPACT_ATOMS: atom_id res chain seq x y z
N MET A 1 50.34 -4.03 24.95
CA MET A 1 49.86 -4.45 23.64
C MET A 1 50.89 -4.15 22.54
N SER A 2 51.14 -5.10 21.67
CA SER A 2 52.04 -4.85 20.55
C SER A 2 51.40 -3.94 19.49
N GLU A 3 52.24 -3.32 18.69
CA GLU A 3 51.76 -2.51 17.56
C GLU A 3 50.92 -3.33 16.59
N ARG A 4 51.26 -4.59 16.36
CA ARG A 4 50.49 -5.50 15.51
C ARG A 4 49.07 -5.70 16.04
N GLN A 5 48.93 -5.87 17.37
CA GLN A 5 47.61 -6.03 17.99
C GLN A 5 46.79 -4.76 17.86
N VAL A 6 47.40 -3.58 18.05
CA VAL A 6 46.74 -2.29 17.89
C VAL A 6 46.26 -2.13 16.45
N LEU A 7 47.12 -2.39 15.50
CA LEU A 7 46.78 -2.27 14.07
C LEU A 7 45.65 -3.24 13.67
N ALA A 8 45.73 -4.49 14.17
CA ALA A 8 44.68 -5.48 13.91
C ALA A 8 43.34 -5.05 14.50
N ASN A 9 43.33 -4.49 15.71
CA ASN A 9 42.11 -3.98 16.35
C ASN A 9 41.54 -2.80 15.60
N GLN A 10 42.38 -1.87 15.16
CA GLN A 10 41.95 -0.73 14.34
C GLN A 10 41.32 -1.19 13.02
N GLY A 11 41.92 -2.20 12.37
CA GLY A 11 41.37 -2.78 11.17
C GLY A 11 39.98 -3.38 11.39
N ARG A 12 39.77 -4.07 12.50
CA ARG A 12 38.46 -4.62 12.87
C ARG A 12 37.42 -3.52 13.10
N ILE A 13 37.82 -2.47 13.79
CA ILE A 13 36.95 -1.35 14.08
C ILE A 13 36.50 -0.70 12.75
N LEU A 14 37.45 -0.45 11.83
CA LEU A 14 37.12 0.13 10.52
C LEU A 14 36.16 -0.76 9.72
N ARG A 15 36.38 -2.07 9.72
CA ARG A 15 35.49 -3.01 9.05
C ARG A 15 34.09 -3.02 9.68
N ASN A 16 34.03 -2.98 11.01
CA ASN A 16 32.76 -2.93 11.72
C ASN A 16 32.00 -1.63 11.41
N GLN A 17 32.71 -0.50 11.37
CA GLN A 17 32.10 0.77 11.01
C GLN A 17 31.52 0.76 9.59
N ALA A 18 32.26 0.15 8.65
CA ALA A 18 31.78 0.00 7.28
C ALA A 18 30.49 -0.83 7.21
N LYS A 19 30.42 -1.92 8.00
CA LYS A 19 29.21 -2.75 8.10
C LYS A 19 28.04 -1.99 8.70
N LEU A 20 28.30 -1.20 9.74
CA LEU A 20 27.27 -0.37 10.37
C LEU A 20 26.70 0.65 9.38
N LEU A 21 27.56 1.31 8.61
CA LEU A 21 27.11 2.25 7.58
C LEU A 21 26.27 1.57 6.51
N ALA A 22 26.71 0.39 6.05
CA ALA A 22 25.94 -0.39 5.07
C ALA A 22 24.57 -0.79 5.62
N ASN A 23 24.53 -1.20 6.89
CA ASN A 23 23.27 -1.56 7.57
C ASN A 23 22.33 -0.37 7.71
N GLN A 24 22.87 0.81 8.04
CA GLN A 24 22.08 2.04 8.12
C GLN A 24 21.46 2.40 6.78
N GLN A 25 22.21 2.25 5.68
CA GLN A 25 21.69 2.48 4.34
C GLN A 25 20.54 1.52 4.01
N LYS A 26 20.66 0.25 4.39
CA LYS A 26 19.59 -0.74 4.22
C LYS A 26 18.35 -0.37 5.02
N LEU A 27 18.54 0.10 6.25
CA LEU A 27 17.43 0.55 7.10
C LEU A 27 16.71 1.75 6.48
N ASP A 28 17.46 2.70 5.91
CA ASP A 28 16.87 3.85 5.22
C ASP A 28 16.02 3.41 4.04
N GLN A 29 16.50 2.43 3.26
CA GLN A 29 15.75 1.85 2.14
C GLN A 29 14.47 1.17 2.63
N LEU A 30 14.55 0.41 3.73
CA LEU A 30 13.37 -0.22 4.31
C LEU A 30 12.35 0.79 4.78
N LEU A 31 12.79 1.85 5.42
CA LEU A 31 11.90 2.94 5.86
C LEU A 31 11.21 3.61 4.67
N GLN A 32 11.95 3.85 3.60
CA GLN A 32 11.38 4.42 2.38
C GLN A 32 10.34 3.47 1.77
N ASN A 33 10.66 2.18 1.69
CA ASN A 33 9.72 1.17 1.19
C ASN A 33 8.45 1.12 2.02
N GLN A 34 8.55 1.22 3.35
CA GLN A 34 7.38 1.25 4.23
C GLN A 34 6.50 2.46 3.97
N LYS A 35 7.09 3.62 3.72
CA LYS A 35 6.33 4.83 3.36
C LYS A 35 5.58 4.63 2.06
N ASP A 36 6.23 4.02 1.06
CA ASP A 36 5.60 3.72 -0.23
C ASP A 36 4.44 2.72 -0.07
N ILE A 37 4.63 1.70 0.75
CA ILE A 37 3.57 0.71 1.06
C ILE A 37 2.38 1.40 1.70
N LYS A 38 2.59 2.27 2.68
CA LYS A 38 1.52 3.01 3.36
C LYS A 38 0.76 3.90 2.37
N ALA A 39 1.48 4.58 1.48
CA ALA A 39 0.86 5.40 0.44
C ALA A 39 0.00 4.55 -0.50
N ASN A 40 0.50 3.39 -0.90
CA ASN A 40 -0.24 2.45 -1.75
C ASN A 40 -1.49 1.94 -1.03
N GLN A 41 -1.38 1.61 0.26
CA GLN A 41 -2.53 1.17 1.06
C GLN A 41 -3.63 2.22 1.12
N ARG A 42 -3.27 3.50 1.27
CA ARG A 42 -4.24 4.60 1.25
C ARG A 42 -4.94 4.70 -0.10
N SER A 43 -4.18 4.54 -1.19
CA SER A 43 -4.74 4.53 -2.54
C SER A 43 -5.72 3.38 -2.74
N ILE A 44 -5.38 2.20 -2.23
CA ILE A 44 -6.24 1.02 -2.29
C ILE A 44 -7.54 1.28 -1.53
N LEU A 45 -7.47 1.83 -0.31
CA LEU A 45 -8.66 2.17 0.48
C LEU A 45 -9.56 3.18 -0.25
N THR A 46 -8.96 4.18 -0.86
CA THR A 46 -9.70 5.16 -1.65
C THR A 46 -10.40 4.50 -2.83
N ASN A 47 -9.72 3.60 -3.51
CA ASN A 47 -10.30 2.86 -4.64
C ASN A 47 -11.43 1.95 -4.20
N GLN A 48 -11.30 1.29 -3.04
CA GLN A 48 -12.36 0.46 -2.48
C GLN A 48 -13.62 1.27 -2.17
N ARG A 49 -13.46 2.47 -1.63
CA ARG A 49 -14.60 3.37 -1.37
C ARG A 49 -15.30 3.78 -2.67
N LYS A 50 -14.52 4.01 -3.73
CA LYS A 50 -15.09 4.32 -5.05
C LYS A 50 -15.89 3.14 -5.61
N LEU A 51 -15.35 1.93 -5.47
CA LEU A 51 -16.05 0.71 -5.89
C LEU A 51 -17.35 0.52 -5.12
N ASP A 52 -17.35 0.77 -3.82
CA ASP A 52 -18.57 0.69 -3.00
C ASP A 52 -19.65 1.64 -3.50
N ARG A 53 -19.27 2.86 -3.90
CA ARG A 53 -20.20 3.82 -4.47
C ARG A 53 -20.75 3.36 -5.82
N VAL A 54 -19.88 2.80 -6.66
CA VAL A 54 -20.30 2.23 -7.95
C VAL A 54 -21.32 1.11 -7.73
N LEU A 55 -21.04 0.19 -6.80
CA LEU A 55 -21.95 -0.90 -6.47
C LEU A 55 -23.29 -0.39 -5.98
N ARG A 56 -23.32 0.62 -5.14
CA ARG A 56 -24.57 1.25 -4.67
C ARG A 56 -25.34 1.88 -5.81
N ASN A 57 -24.64 2.56 -6.71
CA ASN A 57 -25.26 3.15 -7.89
C ASN A 57 -25.88 2.08 -8.81
N GLN A 58 -25.19 0.97 -9.00
CA GLN A 58 -25.71 -0.16 -9.78
C GLN A 58 -26.98 -0.73 -9.16
N ARG A 59 -27.03 -0.87 -7.85
CA ARG A 59 -28.23 -1.33 -7.13
C ARG A 59 -29.40 -0.38 -7.36
N ARG A 60 -29.17 0.93 -7.35
CA ARG A 60 -30.21 1.94 -7.64
C ARG A 60 -30.69 1.83 -9.07
N ILE A 61 -29.77 1.65 -10.01
CA ILE A 61 -30.11 1.48 -11.42
C ILE A 61 -30.98 0.23 -11.58
N GLU A 62 -30.59 -0.88 -11.00
CA GLU A 62 -31.35 -2.13 -11.05
C GLU A 62 -32.74 -1.96 -10.45
N ALA A 63 -32.85 -1.28 -9.32
CA ALA A 63 -34.14 -1.00 -8.68
C ALA A 63 -35.00 -0.13 -9.58
N ASN A 64 -34.43 0.89 -10.22
CA ASN A 64 -35.16 1.76 -11.15
C ASN A 64 -35.63 1.00 -12.39
N GLN A 65 -34.79 0.13 -12.93
CA GLN A 65 -35.15 -0.74 -14.04
C GLN A 65 -36.32 -1.66 -13.68
N GLY A 66 -36.31 -2.20 -12.47
CA GLY A 66 -37.42 -3.01 -11.99
C GLY A 66 -38.73 -2.24 -11.94
N LYS A 67 -38.70 -0.99 -11.47
CA LYS A 67 -39.87 -0.11 -11.45
C LYS A 67 -40.36 0.22 -12.84
N ILE A 68 -39.45 0.49 -13.76
CA ILE A 68 -39.81 0.79 -15.17
C ILE A 68 -40.49 -0.44 -15.79
N LEU A 69 -39.93 -1.64 -15.58
CA LEU A 69 -40.53 -2.88 -16.10
C LEU A 69 -41.93 -3.11 -15.52
N ALA A 70 -42.09 -2.88 -14.21
CA ALA A 70 -43.39 -3.01 -13.56
C ALA A 70 -44.41 -2.02 -14.14
N ASN A 71 -44.00 -0.78 -14.38
CA ASN A 71 -44.87 0.23 -15.01
C ASN A 71 -45.26 -0.13 -16.44
N GLN A 72 -44.32 -0.63 -17.23
CA GLN A 72 -44.58 -1.11 -18.58
C GLN A 72 -45.60 -2.25 -18.59
N ARG A 73 -45.51 -3.18 -17.70
CA ARG A 73 -46.47 -4.29 -17.56
C ARG A 73 -47.88 -3.78 -17.25
N ARG A 74 -47.98 -2.77 -16.35
CA ARG A 74 -49.29 -2.15 -16.03
C ARG A 74 -49.86 -1.46 -17.24
N ILE A 75 -49.05 -0.77 -18.01
CA ILE A 75 -49.52 -0.07 -19.24
C ILE A 75 -49.99 -1.07 -20.25
N LEU A 76 -49.26 -2.17 -20.46
CA LEU A 76 -49.61 -3.19 -21.42
C LEU A 76 -50.85 -3.97 -21.02
N ALA A 77 -51.09 -4.11 -19.72
CA ALA A 77 -52.27 -4.81 -19.19
C ALA A 77 -53.57 -4.01 -19.30
N LYS A 78 -53.45 -2.71 -19.50
CA LYS A 78 -54.64 -1.85 -19.77
C LYS A 78 -55.09 -2.00 -21.22
#